data_55b25866d051956ee65ed7ff6a3bd9d7
#
_entry.id   55b25866d051956ee65ed7ff6a3bd9d7
#
_cell.length_a   1.000
_cell.length_b   1.000
_cell.length_c   1.000
_cell.angle_alpha   90.00
_cell.angle_beta   90.00
_cell.angle_gamma   90.00
#
_symmetry.space_group_name_H-M   'P 1'
#
loop_
_entity.id
_entity.type
_entity.pdbx_description
1 polymer ?
#
loop_
_entity_poly.entity_id
_entity_poly.type
_entity_poly.pdbx_seq_one_letter_code
_entity_poly.pdbx_strand_id
1 'polypeptide(L)'
;DMKIVFMNKQPADIENVLNDNIVYVGSDEMESGKYQGEFLSDYFKAQGKDEIKYLMVNGVLGDIAQIQRTESCLQAFEDQGMTAVEATAPVVADWDRANAQDLISPLVNTVDFDCIIANNDAMALGAAEAMEQQGGDLENIPIVGIDATVDGCQAISEGRLAMTVFQDADGQGFGALTAAVNLIEGNPINEGSEYELDETGHIMWVPFEPVTAENVEDYM
;
A
#
# COMPACT_ATOMS: atom_id res chain seq x y z
N ASP A 1 -16.59 18.84 25.58
CA ASP A 1 -15.54 17.84 25.45
C ASP A 1 -14.79 18.07 24.15
N MET A 2 -13.49 17.65 24.09
CA MET A 2 -12.67 17.81 22.90
C MET A 2 -13.14 16.85 21.81
N LYS A 3 -13.23 17.32 20.55
CA LYS A 3 -13.47 16.51 19.38
C LYS A 3 -12.12 16.20 18.73
N ILE A 4 -11.89 14.95 18.31
CA ILE A 4 -10.64 14.49 17.72
C ILE A 4 -10.95 13.70 16.44
N VAL A 5 -10.25 14.02 15.37
CA VAL A 5 -10.26 13.25 14.13
C VAL A 5 -8.85 12.72 13.92
N PHE A 6 -8.68 11.41 13.97
CA PHE A 6 -7.46 10.76 13.46
C PHE A 6 -7.56 10.68 11.94
N MET A 7 -6.45 10.90 11.25
CA MET A 7 -6.39 10.85 9.79
C MET A 7 -5.19 10.02 9.33
N ASN A 8 -5.37 9.23 8.31
CA ASN A 8 -4.37 8.38 7.68
C ASN A 8 -3.79 7.32 8.64
N LYS A 9 -3.01 7.73 9.63
CA LYS A 9 -2.40 6.79 10.58
C LYS A 9 -3.42 6.30 11.61
N GLN A 10 -3.81 5.04 11.46
CA GLN A 10 -4.77 4.39 12.34
C GLN A 10 -4.19 4.17 13.75
N PRO A 11 -4.91 4.51 14.82
CA PRO A 11 -4.54 4.12 16.18
C PRO A 11 -4.48 2.61 16.36
N ALA A 12 -3.48 2.10 17.08
CA ALA A 12 -3.30 0.66 17.28
C ALA A 12 -4.47 -0.05 17.97
N ASP A 13 -5.23 0.67 18.81
CA ASP A 13 -6.40 0.16 19.54
C ASP A 13 -7.66 0.91 19.11
N ILE A 14 -7.88 0.98 17.78
CA ILE A 14 -8.93 1.79 17.18
C ILE A 14 -10.31 1.47 17.76
N GLU A 15 -10.65 0.20 17.98
CA GLU A 15 -11.95 -0.23 18.47
C GLU A 15 -12.28 0.32 19.88
N ASN A 16 -11.27 0.55 20.71
CA ASN A 16 -11.45 1.07 22.06
C ASN A 16 -11.22 2.58 22.17
N VAL A 17 -10.63 3.20 21.15
CA VAL A 17 -10.33 4.63 21.12
C VAL A 17 -11.49 5.43 20.55
N LEU A 18 -12.15 4.93 19.50
CA LEU A 18 -13.21 5.63 18.80
C LEU A 18 -14.51 5.70 19.62
N ASN A 19 -15.19 6.82 19.51
CA ASN A 19 -16.48 7.12 20.14
C ASN A 19 -17.09 8.39 19.52
N ASP A 20 -18.26 8.84 20.00
CA ASP A 20 -18.97 10.02 19.49
C ASP A 20 -18.15 11.34 19.50
N ASN A 21 -16.96 11.36 20.06
CA ASN A 21 -16.07 12.52 20.08
C ASN A 21 -14.73 12.26 19.40
N ILE A 22 -14.40 11.01 19.12
CA ILE A 22 -13.11 10.59 18.56
C ILE A 22 -13.39 9.66 17.38
N VAL A 23 -13.02 10.10 16.19
CA VAL A 23 -13.28 9.37 14.93
C VAL A 23 -12.02 9.21 14.11
N TYR A 24 -12.09 8.34 13.10
CA TYR A 24 -11.00 8.08 12.17
C TYR A 24 -11.46 8.31 10.72
N VAL A 25 -10.57 8.90 9.92
CA VAL A 25 -10.71 9.04 8.46
C VAL A 25 -9.45 8.50 7.81
N GLY A 26 -9.60 7.51 6.96
CA GLY A 26 -8.47 6.88 6.27
C GLY A 26 -8.94 5.77 5.33
N SER A 27 -8.00 4.97 4.86
CA SER A 27 -8.25 3.86 3.96
C SER A 27 -8.10 2.52 4.71
N ASP A 28 -8.76 1.47 4.22
CA ASP A 28 -8.58 0.12 4.74
C ASP A 28 -7.30 -0.49 4.18
N GLU A 29 -6.26 -0.53 5.00
CA GLU A 29 -4.94 -1.01 4.58
C GLU A 29 -4.94 -2.47 4.10
N MET A 30 -5.95 -3.26 4.50
CA MET A 30 -6.13 -4.62 3.99
C MET A 30 -6.45 -4.64 2.49
N GLU A 31 -7.14 -3.62 1.96
CA GLU A 31 -7.43 -3.55 0.52
C GLU A 31 -6.16 -3.33 -0.31
N SER A 32 -5.26 -2.47 0.17
CA SER A 32 -4.06 -2.09 -0.58
C SER A 32 -3.11 -3.27 -0.82
N GLY A 33 -2.81 -4.04 0.22
CA GLY A 33 -1.99 -5.24 0.07
C GLY A 33 -2.69 -6.33 -0.75
N LYS A 34 -4.01 -6.47 -0.58
CA LYS A 34 -4.81 -7.39 -1.40
C LYS A 34 -4.64 -7.09 -2.89
N TYR A 35 -4.73 -5.83 -3.32
CA TYR A 35 -4.52 -5.46 -4.72
C TYR A 35 -3.13 -5.83 -5.23
N GLN A 36 -2.08 -5.68 -4.41
CA GLN A 36 -0.73 -6.11 -4.78
C GLN A 36 -0.67 -7.63 -5.01
N GLY A 37 -1.22 -8.43 -4.10
CA GLY A 37 -1.22 -9.88 -4.18
C GLY A 37 -2.06 -10.41 -5.36
N GLU A 38 -3.23 -9.82 -5.61
CA GLU A 38 -4.08 -10.16 -6.76
C GLU A 38 -3.37 -9.84 -8.09
N PHE A 39 -2.81 -8.63 -8.22
CA PHE A 39 -2.06 -8.24 -9.42
C PHE A 39 -0.89 -9.20 -9.72
N LEU A 40 -0.06 -9.49 -8.72
CA LEU A 40 1.08 -10.39 -8.91
C LEU A 40 0.63 -11.82 -9.21
N SER A 41 -0.45 -12.30 -8.58
CA SER A 41 -1.02 -13.61 -8.87
C SER A 41 -1.45 -13.72 -10.33
N ASP A 42 -2.16 -12.72 -10.84
CA ASP A 42 -2.61 -12.68 -12.23
C ASP A 42 -1.42 -12.58 -13.20
N TYR A 43 -0.44 -11.73 -12.88
CA TYR A 43 0.78 -11.55 -13.66
C TYR A 43 1.54 -12.88 -13.86
N PHE A 44 1.74 -13.65 -12.79
CA PHE A 44 2.48 -14.90 -12.87
C PHE A 44 1.67 -16.07 -13.42
N LYS A 45 0.37 -16.12 -13.11
CA LYS A 45 -0.54 -17.12 -13.74
C LYS A 45 -0.64 -16.97 -15.24
N ALA A 46 -0.62 -15.75 -15.76
CA ALA A 46 -0.56 -15.51 -17.21
C ALA A 46 0.69 -16.08 -17.86
N GLN A 47 1.77 -16.28 -17.09
CA GLN A 47 3.02 -16.93 -17.51
C GLN A 47 3.04 -18.44 -17.23
N GLY A 48 1.95 -19.00 -16.67
CA GLY A 48 1.84 -20.42 -16.33
C GLY A 48 2.58 -20.82 -15.05
N LYS A 49 2.89 -19.84 -14.18
CA LYS A 49 3.48 -20.09 -12.86
C LYS A 49 2.39 -20.17 -11.79
N ASP A 50 2.51 -21.10 -10.86
CA ASP A 50 1.68 -21.28 -9.66
C ASP A 50 2.49 -21.18 -8.36
N GLU A 51 3.80 -20.99 -8.48
CA GLU A 51 4.73 -20.73 -7.38
C GLU A 51 5.66 -19.58 -7.73
N ILE A 52 5.90 -18.67 -6.78
CA ILE A 52 6.80 -17.52 -6.89
C ILE A 52 7.66 -17.36 -5.63
N LYS A 53 8.81 -16.73 -5.80
CA LYS A 53 9.65 -16.25 -4.71
C LYS A 53 9.54 -14.73 -4.63
N TYR A 54 9.11 -14.20 -3.50
CA TYR A 54 8.99 -12.76 -3.31
C TYR A 54 10.05 -12.20 -2.37
N LEU A 55 10.44 -10.95 -2.60
CA LEU A 55 11.24 -10.14 -1.69
C LEU A 55 10.33 -9.07 -1.10
N MET A 56 10.12 -9.11 0.24
CA MET A 56 9.28 -8.15 0.94
C MET A 56 10.08 -6.96 1.45
N VAL A 57 9.60 -5.73 1.20
CA VAL A 57 10.18 -4.48 1.68
C VAL A 57 9.17 -3.78 2.58
N ASN A 58 9.41 -3.91 3.88
CA ASN A 58 8.52 -3.44 4.93
C ASN A 58 8.81 -1.99 5.33
N GLY A 59 7.74 -1.27 5.68
CA GLY A 59 7.81 -0.04 6.45
C GLY A 59 8.26 -0.28 7.89
N VAL A 60 7.97 0.67 8.78
CA VAL A 60 8.31 0.57 10.20
C VAL A 60 7.58 -0.62 10.82
N LEU A 61 8.34 -1.56 11.42
CA LEU A 61 7.77 -2.74 12.03
C LEU A 61 6.82 -2.40 13.18
N GLY A 62 5.65 -3.04 13.16
CA GLY A 62 4.61 -2.82 14.15
C GLY A 62 3.67 -1.65 13.84
N ASP A 63 3.89 -0.94 12.74
CA ASP A 63 2.92 0.00 12.21
C ASP A 63 1.73 -0.77 11.61
N ILE A 64 0.50 -0.35 11.89
CA ILE A 64 -0.71 -1.03 11.41
C ILE A 64 -0.71 -1.16 9.89
N ALA A 65 -0.35 -0.10 9.17
CA ALA A 65 -0.25 -0.13 7.72
C ALA A 65 0.77 -1.19 7.23
N GLN A 66 1.95 -1.27 7.85
CA GLN A 66 2.94 -2.28 7.49
C GLN A 66 2.40 -3.70 7.70
N ILE A 67 1.76 -3.96 8.84
CA ILE A 67 1.21 -5.29 9.18
C ILE A 67 0.12 -5.66 8.16
N GLN A 68 -0.90 -4.80 8.02
CA GLN A 68 -2.08 -5.09 7.20
C GLN A 68 -1.74 -5.21 5.72
N ARG A 69 -0.92 -4.32 5.15
CA ARG A 69 -0.45 -4.38 3.76
C ARG A 69 0.29 -5.69 3.48
N THR A 70 1.16 -6.10 4.39
CA THR A 70 1.92 -7.35 4.24
C THR A 70 1.00 -8.58 4.35
N GLU A 71 0.19 -8.65 5.40
CA GLU A 71 -0.69 -9.80 5.65
C GLU A 71 -1.73 -9.98 4.53
N SER A 72 -2.38 -8.90 4.09
CA SER A 72 -3.39 -8.99 3.04
C SER A 72 -2.81 -9.33 1.67
N CYS A 73 -1.60 -8.88 1.36
CA CYS A 73 -0.90 -9.29 0.14
C CYS A 73 -0.61 -10.80 0.14
N LEU A 74 -0.11 -11.33 1.24
CA LEU A 74 0.16 -12.77 1.38
C LEU A 74 -1.13 -13.59 1.37
N GLN A 75 -2.20 -13.11 2.04
CA GLN A 75 -3.51 -13.75 1.99
C GLN A 75 -4.08 -13.79 0.58
N ALA A 76 -3.92 -12.73 -0.21
CA ALA A 76 -4.39 -12.69 -1.58
C ALA A 76 -3.71 -13.74 -2.47
N PHE A 77 -2.42 -14.05 -2.26
CA PHE A 77 -1.77 -15.18 -2.93
C PHE A 77 -2.46 -16.51 -2.60
N GLU A 78 -2.73 -16.76 -1.31
CA GLU A 78 -3.42 -17.99 -0.87
C GLU A 78 -4.82 -18.09 -1.49
N ASP A 79 -5.61 -17.01 -1.43
CA ASP A 79 -6.97 -16.95 -1.97
C ASP A 79 -6.99 -17.18 -3.50
N GLN A 80 -5.95 -16.73 -4.18
CA GLN A 80 -5.74 -16.96 -5.61
C GLN A 80 -5.13 -18.34 -5.92
N GLY A 81 -4.76 -19.14 -4.92
CA GLY A 81 -4.11 -20.45 -5.10
C GLY A 81 -2.68 -20.35 -5.63
N MET A 82 -2.00 -19.23 -5.39
CA MET A 82 -0.58 -19.03 -5.69
C MET A 82 0.26 -19.43 -4.50
N THR A 83 1.30 -20.23 -4.69
CA THR A 83 2.30 -20.51 -3.66
C THR A 83 3.34 -19.39 -3.64
N ALA A 84 3.32 -18.56 -2.60
CA ALA A 84 4.32 -17.50 -2.44
C ALA A 84 5.36 -17.90 -1.40
N VAL A 85 6.62 -17.96 -1.81
CA VAL A 85 7.76 -18.35 -0.97
C VAL A 85 8.63 -17.13 -0.69
N GLU A 86 8.95 -16.90 0.57
CA GLU A 86 9.84 -15.81 0.97
C GLU A 86 11.27 -16.09 0.47
N ALA A 87 11.82 -15.22 -0.39
CA ALA A 87 13.15 -15.40 -0.95
C ALA A 87 14.27 -15.18 0.08
N THR A 88 14.05 -14.27 1.01
CA THR A 88 14.91 -13.96 2.16
C THR A 88 14.07 -13.29 3.24
N ALA A 89 14.61 -13.16 4.45
CA ALA A 89 13.93 -12.38 5.51
C ALA A 89 13.54 -10.98 4.99
N PRO A 90 12.35 -10.45 5.39
CA PRO A 90 11.89 -9.16 4.94
C PRO A 90 12.90 -8.03 5.19
N VAL A 91 13.04 -7.14 4.24
CA VAL A 91 13.87 -5.93 4.35
C VAL A 91 13.05 -4.85 5.04
N VAL A 92 13.58 -4.26 6.12
CA VAL A 92 12.91 -3.19 6.85
C VAL A 92 13.54 -1.86 6.45
N ALA A 93 12.85 -1.08 5.62
CA ALA A 93 13.34 0.17 5.06
C ALA A 93 12.66 1.42 5.64
N ASP A 94 11.78 1.25 6.66
CA ASP A 94 11.20 2.33 7.47
C ASP A 94 10.50 3.43 6.64
N TRP A 95 9.80 3.05 5.56
CA TRP A 95 9.11 3.92 4.59
C TRP A 95 10.07 4.80 3.74
N ASP A 96 11.38 4.58 3.82
CA ASP A 96 12.39 5.43 3.21
C ASP A 96 12.98 4.83 1.93
N ARG A 97 13.07 5.66 0.87
CA ARG A 97 13.56 5.29 -0.46
C ARG A 97 15.04 4.92 -0.45
N ALA A 98 15.86 5.72 0.23
CA ALA A 98 17.30 5.49 0.26
C ALA A 98 17.65 4.25 1.08
N ASN A 99 16.96 4.02 2.21
CA ASN A 99 17.12 2.80 2.98
C ASN A 99 16.76 1.56 2.15
N ALA A 100 15.66 1.60 1.40
CA ALA A 100 15.26 0.49 0.52
C ALA A 100 16.34 0.23 -0.53
N GLN A 101 16.85 1.27 -1.20
CA GLN A 101 17.91 1.15 -2.20
C GLN A 101 19.17 0.50 -1.62
N ASP A 102 19.63 0.99 -0.47
CA ASP A 102 20.85 0.49 0.18
C ASP A 102 20.71 -0.99 0.61
N LEU A 103 19.57 -1.36 1.14
CA LEU A 103 19.30 -2.71 1.66
C LEU A 103 19.01 -3.73 0.55
N ILE A 104 18.40 -3.31 -0.56
CA ILE A 104 18.10 -4.19 -1.71
C ILE A 104 19.34 -4.39 -2.60
N SER A 105 20.19 -3.37 -2.78
CA SER A 105 21.36 -3.44 -3.67
C SER A 105 22.22 -4.71 -3.50
N PRO A 106 22.57 -5.18 -2.31
CA PRO A 106 23.35 -6.41 -2.15
C PRO A 106 22.55 -7.68 -2.46
N LEU A 107 21.23 -7.63 -2.48
CA LEU A 107 20.35 -8.78 -2.69
C LEU A 107 20.14 -9.08 -4.17
N VAL A 108 20.16 -8.07 -5.05
CA VAL A 108 19.84 -8.18 -6.48
C VAL A 108 20.59 -9.30 -7.20
N ASN A 109 21.88 -9.50 -6.88
CA ASN A 109 22.71 -10.52 -7.53
C ASN A 109 23.03 -11.72 -6.63
N THR A 110 22.46 -11.80 -5.43
CA THR A 110 22.78 -12.82 -4.43
C THR A 110 21.61 -13.64 -3.97
N VAL A 111 20.38 -13.12 -4.16
CA VAL A 111 19.12 -13.79 -3.81
C VAL A 111 18.32 -14.03 -5.10
N ASP A 112 17.72 -15.20 -5.21
CA ASP A 112 16.86 -15.58 -6.32
C ASP A 112 15.41 -15.25 -5.94
N PHE A 113 14.80 -14.26 -6.62
CA PHE A 113 13.42 -13.83 -6.41
C PHE A 113 12.73 -13.49 -7.74
N ASP A 114 11.42 -13.68 -7.78
CA ASP A 114 10.57 -13.42 -8.95
C ASP A 114 9.93 -12.02 -8.92
N CYS A 115 9.73 -11.42 -7.74
CA CYS A 115 9.14 -10.10 -7.59
C CYS A 115 9.60 -9.39 -6.32
N ILE A 116 9.38 -8.07 -6.28
CA ILE A 116 9.60 -7.23 -5.10
C ILE A 116 8.26 -6.60 -4.69
N ILE A 117 7.88 -6.77 -3.41
CA ILE A 117 6.66 -6.24 -2.83
C ILE A 117 7.04 -5.19 -1.80
N ALA A 118 6.75 -3.93 -2.06
CA ALA A 118 7.03 -2.84 -1.13
C ALA A 118 5.73 -2.29 -0.52
N ASN A 119 5.77 -2.00 0.77
CA ASN A 119 4.61 -1.46 1.47
C ASN A 119 4.30 0.01 1.08
N ASN A 120 5.18 0.70 0.34
CA ASN A 120 4.87 2.00 -0.27
C ASN A 120 5.74 2.29 -1.51
N ASP A 121 5.37 3.34 -2.26
CA ASP A 121 6.08 3.76 -3.48
C ASP A 121 7.51 4.24 -3.22
N ALA A 122 7.76 4.94 -2.13
CA ALA A 122 9.11 5.40 -1.83
C ALA A 122 10.10 4.23 -1.76
N MET A 123 9.71 3.16 -1.06
CA MET A 123 10.53 1.94 -0.97
C MET A 123 10.55 1.15 -2.28
N ALA A 124 9.43 1.09 -3.03
CA ALA A 124 9.39 0.46 -4.36
C ALA A 124 10.34 1.15 -5.34
N LEU A 125 10.39 2.48 -5.34
CA LEU A 125 11.33 3.27 -6.14
C LEU A 125 12.78 3.03 -5.73
N GLY A 126 13.06 2.93 -4.43
CA GLY A 126 14.39 2.57 -3.93
C GLY A 126 14.83 1.17 -4.41
N ALA A 127 13.90 0.21 -4.39
CA ALA A 127 14.16 -1.12 -4.92
C ALA A 127 14.42 -1.10 -6.44
N ALA A 128 13.64 -0.32 -7.21
CA ALA A 128 13.84 -0.16 -8.64
C ALA A 128 15.22 0.45 -8.96
N GLU A 129 15.65 1.47 -8.19
CA GLU A 129 16.98 2.07 -8.31
C GLU A 129 18.09 1.07 -7.99
N ALA A 130 17.91 0.24 -6.97
CA ALA A 130 18.86 -0.84 -6.66
C ALA A 130 18.96 -1.83 -7.81
N MET A 131 17.83 -2.25 -8.40
CA MET A 131 17.78 -3.14 -9.57
C MET A 131 18.54 -2.52 -10.76
N GLU A 132 18.26 -1.25 -11.10
CA GLU A 132 18.94 -0.54 -12.19
C GLU A 132 20.46 -0.48 -11.99
N GLN A 133 20.90 -0.08 -10.79
CA GLN A 133 22.34 0.09 -10.49
C GLN A 133 23.10 -1.22 -10.49
N GLN A 134 22.47 -2.32 -10.09
CA GLN A 134 23.07 -3.64 -10.03
C GLN A 134 22.86 -4.47 -11.32
N GLY A 135 22.16 -3.92 -12.33
CA GLY A 135 21.87 -4.61 -13.57
C GLY A 135 20.86 -5.74 -13.42
N GLY A 136 19.90 -5.57 -12.49
CA GLY A 136 18.77 -6.48 -12.30
C GLY A 136 17.77 -6.43 -13.45
N ASP A 137 16.97 -7.46 -13.56
CA ASP A 137 16.01 -7.64 -14.66
C ASP A 137 14.64 -7.00 -14.32
N LEU A 138 14.52 -5.67 -14.53
CA LEU A 138 13.25 -4.95 -14.33
C LEU A 138 12.16 -5.35 -15.34
N GLU A 139 12.51 -5.92 -16.48
CA GLU A 139 11.54 -6.33 -17.50
C GLU A 139 10.73 -7.56 -17.04
N ASN A 140 11.37 -8.47 -16.31
CA ASN A 140 10.77 -9.75 -15.90
C ASN A 140 10.53 -9.87 -14.39
N ILE A 141 11.06 -8.97 -13.58
CA ILE A 141 10.87 -8.94 -12.13
C ILE A 141 10.00 -7.75 -11.76
N PRO A 142 8.67 -7.94 -11.64
CA PRO A 142 7.75 -6.86 -11.28
C PRO A 142 8.02 -6.35 -9.87
N ILE A 143 7.98 -5.02 -9.71
CA ILE A 143 8.03 -4.31 -8.43
C ILE A 143 6.69 -3.63 -8.22
N VAL A 144 6.08 -3.82 -7.05
CA VAL A 144 4.78 -3.22 -6.71
C VAL A 144 4.90 -2.32 -5.49
N GLY A 145 4.18 -1.19 -5.53
CA GLY A 145 4.14 -0.17 -4.47
C GLY A 145 2.73 0.11 -3.98
N ILE A 146 2.60 1.11 -3.12
CA ILE A 146 1.34 1.70 -2.64
C ILE A 146 1.58 3.20 -2.47
N ASP A 147 0.62 4.02 -2.70
CA ASP A 147 0.39 5.46 -2.55
C ASP A 147 0.00 6.12 -3.87
N ALA A 148 0.42 5.60 -5.02
CA ALA A 148 0.36 6.22 -6.35
C ALA A 148 0.90 7.65 -6.33
N THR A 149 2.09 7.80 -5.76
CA THR A 149 2.80 9.09 -5.79
C THR A 149 3.12 9.48 -7.23
N VAL A 150 3.31 10.78 -7.48
CA VAL A 150 3.70 11.26 -8.83
C VAL A 150 4.93 10.52 -9.36
N ASP A 151 5.96 10.32 -8.52
CA ASP A 151 7.15 9.55 -8.90
C ASP A 151 6.83 8.07 -9.15
N GLY A 152 5.91 7.48 -8.37
CA GLY A 152 5.44 6.10 -8.54
C GLY A 152 4.69 5.92 -9.86
N CYS A 153 3.75 6.80 -10.17
CA CYS A 153 3.01 6.81 -11.44
C CYS A 153 3.95 7.01 -12.64
N GLN A 154 4.91 7.93 -12.52
CA GLN A 154 5.93 8.10 -13.56
C GLN A 154 6.76 6.82 -13.75
N ALA A 155 7.16 6.16 -12.67
CA ALA A 155 7.92 4.91 -12.74
C ALA A 155 7.13 3.76 -13.39
N ILE A 156 5.80 3.71 -13.21
CA ILE A 156 4.94 2.77 -13.95
C ILE A 156 4.95 3.10 -15.45
N SER A 157 4.79 4.36 -15.82
CA SER A 157 4.83 4.79 -17.23
C SER A 157 6.18 4.50 -17.91
N GLU A 158 7.27 4.49 -17.13
CA GLU A 158 8.63 4.15 -17.57
C GLU A 158 8.92 2.64 -17.54
N GLY A 159 8.01 1.80 -17.03
CA GLY A 159 8.19 0.36 -16.89
C GLY A 159 9.14 -0.04 -15.74
N ARG A 160 9.40 0.83 -14.78
CA ARG A 160 10.25 0.59 -13.61
C ARG A 160 9.47 -0.01 -12.43
N LEU A 161 8.20 0.31 -12.32
CA LEU A 161 7.22 -0.32 -11.43
C LEU A 161 6.14 -0.98 -12.28
N ALA A 162 5.61 -2.09 -11.80
CA ALA A 162 4.54 -2.81 -12.47
C ALA A 162 3.15 -2.31 -12.04
N MET A 163 3.02 -1.88 -10.79
CA MET A 163 1.77 -1.46 -10.19
C MET A 163 2.04 -0.63 -8.94
N THR A 164 1.11 0.28 -8.65
CA THR A 164 0.94 0.88 -7.32
C THR A 164 -0.54 0.86 -6.94
N VAL A 165 -0.88 1.30 -5.73
CA VAL A 165 -2.26 1.45 -5.26
C VAL A 165 -2.46 2.89 -4.84
N PHE A 166 -3.41 3.58 -5.45
CA PHE A 166 -3.71 4.96 -5.13
C PHE A 166 -4.30 5.07 -3.73
N GLN A 167 -3.62 5.86 -2.88
CA GLN A 167 -4.11 6.31 -1.59
C GLN A 167 -4.47 7.79 -1.73
N ASP A 168 -5.76 8.11 -1.74
CA ASP A 168 -6.26 9.47 -1.95
C ASP A 168 -6.00 10.37 -0.74
N ALA A 169 -4.82 11.00 -0.70
CA ALA A 169 -4.41 11.90 0.36
C ALA A 169 -5.28 13.16 0.44
N ASP A 170 -5.73 13.68 -0.69
CA ASP A 170 -6.61 14.85 -0.77
C ASP A 170 -8.00 14.49 -0.24
N GLY A 171 -8.52 13.33 -0.63
CA GLY A 171 -9.78 12.79 -0.14
C GLY A 171 -9.76 12.53 1.37
N GLN A 172 -8.68 11.94 1.89
CA GLN A 172 -8.51 11.77 3.33
C GLN A 172 -8.46 13.13 4.06
N GLY A 173 -7.74 14.11 3.50
CA GLY A 173 -7.68 15.47 4.05
C GLY A 173 -9.03 16.17 4.07
N PHE A 174 -9.76 16.12 2.94
CA PHE A 174 -11.11 16.65 2.82
C PHE A 174 -12.09 15.95 3.77
N GLY A 175 -12.05 14.62 3.80
CA GLY A 175 -12.88 13.81 4.70
C GLY A 175 -12.62 14.15 6.18
N ALA A 176 -11.37 14.32 6.58
CA ALA A 176 -11.02 14.67 7.95
C ALA A 176 -11.53 16.05 8.36
N LEU A 177 -11.46 17.03 7.46
CA LEU A 177 -12.04 18.38 7.70
C LEU A 177 -13.56 18.32 7.79
N THR A 178 -14.20 17.57 6.90
CA THR A 178 -15.65 17.36 6.89
C THR A 178 -16.10 16.67 8.19
N ALA A 179 -15.42 15.61 8.59
CA ALA A 179 -15.69 14.91 9.84
C ALA A 179 -15.53 15.84 11.07
N ALA A 180 -14.51 16.70 11.10
CA ALA A 180 -14.29 17.63 12.20
C ALA A 180 -15.43 18.66 12.33
N VAL A 181 -15.91 19.20 11.22
CA VAL A 181 -17.06 20.12 11.21
C VAL A 181 -18.32 19.41 11.68
N ASN A 182 -18.63 18.26 11.11
CA ASN A 182 -19.82 17.47 11.43
C ASN A 182 -19.85 17.02 12.89
N LEU A 183 -18.71 16.63 13.46
CA LEU A 183 -18.59 16.32 14.89
C LEU A 183 -18.96 17.50 15.80
N ILE A 184 -18.61 18.74 15.40
CA ILE A 184 -18.93 19.95 16.17
C ILE A 184 -20.43 20.26 16.05
N GLU A 185 -21.02 20.05 14.87
CA GLU A 185 -22.42 20.33 14.58
C GLU A 185 -23.37 19.21 15.06
N GLY A 186 -22.84 18.03 15.36
CA GLY A 186 -23.61 16.87 15.81
C GLY A 186 -24.27 16.09 14.65
N ASN A 187 -23.72 16.21 13.45
CA ASN A 187 -24.14 15.50 12.26
C ASN A 187 -23.36 14.18 12.10
N PRO A 188 -23.82 13.25 11.25
CA PRO A 188 -23.00 12.11 10.80
C PRO A 188 -21.67 12.60 10.20
N ILE A 189 -20.56 11.98 10.55
CA ILE A 189 -19.22 12.50 10.20
C ILE A 189 -18.97 12.60 8.69
N ASN A 190 -19.70 11.82 7.87
CA ASN A 190 -19.60 11.85 6.41
C ASN A 190 -20.64 12.76 5.73
N GLU A 191 -21.46 13.51 6.46
CA GLU A 191 -22.46 14.37 5.83
C GLU A 191 -21.80 15.39 4.91
N GLY A 192 -22.22 15.40 3.64
CA GLY A 192 -21.64 16.26 2.59
C GLY A 192 -20.39 15.71 1.92
N SER A 193 -19.99 14.45 2.21
CA SER A 193 -18.96 13.72 1.47
C SER A 193 -19.56 12.54 0.71
N GLU A 194 -18.80 11.94 -0.19
CA GLU A 194 -19.16 10.71 -0.89
C GLU A 194 -18.69 9.42 -0.19
N TYR A 195 -17.92 9.57 0.89
CA TYR A 195 -17.30 8.45 1.58
C TYR A 195 -18.27 7.72 2.50
N GLU A 196 -18.09 6.41 2.60
CA GLU A 196 -18.92 5.54 3.43
C GLU A 196 -18.40 5.47 4.86
N LEU A 197 -19.32 5.18 5.78
CA LEU A 197 -18.99 4.91 7.18
C LEU A 197 -18.92 3.41 7.43
N ASP A 198 -18.11 3.04 8.42
CA ASP A 198 -18.20 1.72 9.02
C ASP A 198 -19.53 1.51 9.77
N GLU A 199 -19.77 0.30 10.27
CA GLU A 199 -21.01 -0.06 10.99
C GLU A 199 -21.18 0.75 12.29
N THR A 200 -20.11 1.25 12.88
CA THR A 200 -20.16 2.06 14.12
C THR A 200 -20.46 3.54 13.89
N GLY A 201 -20.26 4.02 12.68
CA GLY A 201 -20.37 5.43 12.31
C GLY A 201 -19.19 6.29 12.79
N HIS A 202 -18.10 5.67 13.24
CA HIS A 202 -16.92 6.39 13.76
C HIS A 202 -15.72 6.33 12.82
N ILE A 203 -15.79 5.56 11.75
CA ILE A 203 -14.75 5.48 10.72
C ILE A 203 -15.35 5.91 9.38
N MET A 204 -14.66 6.83 8.70
CA MET A 204 -14.97 7.21 7.31
C MET A 204 -13.89 6.61 6.42
N TRP A 205 -14.32 5.73 5.50
CA TRP A 205 -13.42 5.04 4.59
C TRP A 205 -13.24 5.79 3.27
N VAL A 206 -11.98 6.12 2.95
CA VAL A 206 -11.56 6.63 1.65
C VAL A 206 -10.98 5.45 0.87
N PRO A 207 -11.56 5.05 -0.26
CA PRO A 207 -11.19 3.81 -0.94
C PRO A 207 -9.77 3.86 -1.49
N PHE A 208 -9.15 2.69 -1.60
CA PHE A 208 -7.97 2.47 -2.40
C PHE A 208 -8.34 2.11 -3.85
N GLU A 209 -7.47 2.43 -4.82
CA GLU A 209 -7.65 2.07 -6.21
C GLU A 209 -6.35 1.50 -6.81
N PRO A 210 -6.40 0.34 -7.52
CA PRO A 210 -5.22 -0.20 -8.16
C PRO A 210 -4.80 0.62 -9.38
N VAL A 211 -3.51 0.92 -9.51
CA VAL A 211 -2.93 1.70 -10.60
C VAL A 211 -1.86 0.89 -11.32
N THR A 212 -2.08 0.69 -12.62
CA THR A 212 -1.20 -0.05 -13.52
C THR A 212 -0.91 0.77 -14.77
N ALA A 213 -0.12 0.25 -15.70
CA ALA A 213 0.11 0.89 -16.99
C ALA A 213 -1.16 1.15 -17.81
N GLU A 214 -2.29 0.49 -17.49
CA GLU A 214 -3.56 0.65 -18.20
C GLU A 214 -4.31 1.92 -17.81
N ASN A 215 -4.12 2.43 -16.58
CA ASN A 215 -4.88 3.56 -16.04
C ASN A 215 -4.00 4.64 -15.36
N VAL A 216 -2.69 4.50 -15.39
CA VAL A 216 -1.76 5.42 -14.68
C VAL A 216 -1.88 6.88 -15.17
N GLU A 217 -2.30 7.12 -16.41
CA GLU A 217 -2.49 8.47 -16.93
C GLU A 217 -3.57 9.26 -16.19
N ASP A 218 -4.51 8.60 -15.53
CA ASP A 218 -5.58 9.23 -14.76
C ASP A 218 -5.08 9.74 -13.39
N TYR A 219 -3.87 9.33 -12.97
CA TYR A 219 -3.25 9.65 -11.67
C TYR A 219 -2.00 10.54 -11.78
N MET A 220 -1.73 11.12 -12.99
CA MET A 220 -0.53 11.92 -13.27
C MET A 220 -0.82 13.43 -13.34
#